data_303a16c68ed599c1ce6b8ed97ee954f1
#
_entry.id   303a16c68ed599c1ce6b8ed97ee954f1
#
_cell.length_a   1.000
_cell.length_b   1.000
_cell.length_c   1.000
_cell.angle_alpha   90.00
_cell.angle_beta   90.00
_cell.angle_gamma   90.00
#
_symmetry.space_group_name_H-M   'P 1'
#
loop_
_entity.id
_entity.type
_entity.pdbx_description
1 polymer ?
#
loop_
_entity_poly.entity_id
_entity_poly.type
_entity_poly.pdbx_seq_one_letter_code
_entity_poly.pdbx_strand_id
1 'polypeptide(L)'
;MSHFKEIKNKSSDVNDRNLGDEWIDWNGKDEDVIKVGKGLFLLFSLGVILISDLFLVVLIYMISPRLVTYFEELPSAAWIMVFLYVLITTFWYLELLITTYREKNFFFFKSRPHFHFEWLYIKVVKLATLFGVSKDNIGNSFVKVSNAISKATKKPNKSEKVLVLLPRCLTKTELKKIMDFKQIYPIEVCTVSGGELARKKVKEIKPTAVIGVACERDLVAGIRDVGGNFSVIGIPNIRPNGPCKDTNVDLEELEDTIKFYVGDPKNQSGPVVD
;
A
#
# COMPACT_ATOMS: atom_id res chain seq x y z
N MET A 1 -29.75 23.15 9.96
CA MET A 1 -29.49 22.62 8.60
C MET A 1 -28.22 23.19 7.92
N SER A 2 -27.38 23.94 8.65
CA SER A 2 -26.16 24.61 8.11
C SER A 2 -24.85 23.94 8.46
N HIS A 3 -24.83 22.94 9.33
CA HIS A 3 -23.59 22.28 9.77
C HIS A 3 -23.14 21.08 8.90
N PHE A 4 -23.96 20.65 7.94
CA PHE A 4 -23.61 19.51 7.05
C PHE A 4 -22.90 19.92 5.75
N LYS A 5 -22.79 21.23 5.47
CA LYS A 5 -22.14 21.74 4.24
C LYS A 5 -20.64 22.03 4.38
N GLU A 6 -20.12 22.12 5.58
CA GLU A 6 -18.70 22.47 5.81
C GLU A 6 -17.72 21.28 5.80
N ILE A 7 -18.24 20.05 5.89
CA ILE A 7 -17.38 18.84 5.84
C ILE A 7 -17.03 18.42 4.40
N LYS A 8 -17.71 19.00 3.41
CA LYS A 8 -17.54 18.65 1.97
C LYS A 8 -16.31 19.25 1.29
N ASN A 9 -15.51 20.06 1.96
CA ASN A 9 -14.43 20.84 1.32
C ASN A 9 -13.00 20.53 1.79
N LYS A 10 -12.77 19.36 2.39
CA LYS A 10 -11.42 18.96 2.80
C LYS A 10 -11.14 17.54 2.39
N SER A 11 -10.53 17.39 1.26
CA SER A 11 -9.80 16.31 0.59
C SER A 11 -10.39 15.96 -0.76
N SER A 12 -9.99 16.71 -1.78
CA SER A 12 -9.99 16.23 -3.17
C SER A 12 -8.84 15.23 -3.36
N ASP A 13 -8.82 14.21 -2.53
CA ASP A 13 -7.86 13.12 -2.69
C ASP A 13 -8.30 12.25 -3.89
N VAL A 14 -7.39 11.93 -4.76
CA VAL A 14 -7.60 11.13 -5.99
C VAL A 14 -8.31 9.79 -5.71
N ASN A 15 -8.37 9.40 -4.46
CA ASN A 15 -9.04 8.18 -3.97
C ASN A 15 -10.32 8.42 -3.20
N ASP A 16 -10.73 9.67 -2.98
CA ASP A 16 -11.95 9.94 -2.23
C ASP A 16 -13.16 9.73 -3.15
N ARG A 17 -13.68 8.50 -3.15
CA ARG A 17 -14.92 8.13 -3.80
C ARG A 17 -16.09 8.39 -2.85
N ASN A 18 -17.20 8.87 -3.39
CA ASN A 18 -18.44 8.94 -2.63
C ASN A 18 -18.98 7.54 -2.32
N LEU A 19 -19.72 7.41 -1.23
CA LEU A 19 -20.37 6.15 -0.89
C LEU A 19 -21.32 5.76 -2.04
N GLY A 20 -21.13 4.56 -2.61
CA GLY A 20 -21.92 4.05 -3.73
C GLY A 20 -21.25 4.19 -5.11
N ASP A 21 -20.14 4.93 -5.25
CA ASP A 21 -19.42 5.03 -6.51
C ASP A 21 -18.89 3.65 -6.98
N GLU A 22 -18.68 2.73 -6.05
CA GLU A 22 -18.28 1.36 -6.34
C GLU A 22 -19.31 0.59 -7.20
N TRP A 23 -20.57 0.99 -7.13
CA TRP A 23 -21.65 0.39 -7.93
C TRP A 23 -21.72 0.95 -9.35
N ILE A 24 -21.30 2.21 -9.55
CA ILE A 24 -21.36 2.88 -10.85
C ILE A 24 -20.42 2.21 -11.85
N ASP A 25 -19.21 1.86 -11.41
CA ASP A 25 -18.18 1.25 -12.25
C ASP A 25 -18.18 -0.30 -12.19
N TRP A 26 -19.08 -0.89 -11.40
CA TRP A 26 -19.12 -2.33 -11.23
C TRP A 26 -19.77 -3.02 -12.42
N ASN A 27 -19.00 -3.84 -13.12
CA ASN A 27 -19.42 -4.60 -14.31
C ASN A 27 -19.91 -6.03 -14.02
N GLY A 28 -20.09 -6.38 -12.74
CA GLY A 28 -20.49 -7.72 -12.31
C GLY A 28 -19.33 -8.72 -12.19
N LYS A 29 -18.09 -8.31 -12.43
CA LYS A 29 -16.91 -9.17 -12.39
C LYS A 29 -15.79 -8.52 -11.60
N ASP A 30 -15.63 -8.89 -10.34
CA ASP A 30 -14.49 -8.43 -9.50
C ASP A 30 -13.24 -9.32 -9.64
N GLU A 31 -13.36 -10.50 -10.24
CA GLU A 31 -12.24 -11.45 -10.35
C GLU A 31 -11.02 -10.90 -11.07
N ASP A 32 -11.23 -10.02 -12.06
CA ASP A 32 -10.14 -9.45 -12.85
C ASP A 32 -9.29 -8.45 -12.07
N VAL A 33 -9.88 -7.76 -11.09
CA VAL A 33 -9.21 -6.75 -10.25
C VAL A 33 -8.23 -7.40 -9.28
N ILE A 34 -8.59 -8.56 -8.73
CA ILE A 34 -7.74 -9.32 -7.78
C ILE A 34 -6.53 -9.94 -8.48
N LYS A 35 -6.67 -10.28 -9.77
CA LYS A 35 -5.60 -10.89 -10.58
C LYS A 35 -4.49 -9.92 -10.98
N VAL A 36 -4.67 -8.61 -10.78
CA VAL A 36 -3.64 -7.61 -11.11
C VAL A 36 -2.37 -7.82 -10.30
N GLY A 37 -1.24 -7.96 -11.00
CA GLY A 37 0.07 -8.18 -10.41
C GLY A 37 0.74 -6.90 -9.88
N LYS A 38 1.85 -7.06 -9.15
CA LYS A 38 2.72 -5.97 -8.65
C LYS A 38 3.26 -5.09 -9.80
N GLY A 39 3.42 -5.66 -10.99
CA GLY A 39 4.06 -5.01 -12.15
C GLY A 39 3.32 -3.79 -12.67
N LEU A 40 1.99 -3.71 -12.54
CA LEU A 40 1.21 -2.60 -13.07
C LEU A 40 1.57 -1.28 -12.38
N PHE A 41 1.58 -1.25 -11.06
CA PHE A 41 2.00 -0.07 -10.29
C PHE A 41 3.46 0.30 -10.57
N LEU A 42 4.35 -0.70 -10.64
CA LEU A 42 5.77 -0.48 -10.93
C LEU A 42 5.99 0.10 -12.33
N LEU A 43 5.26 -0.38 -13.35
CA LEU A 43 5.35 0.14 -14.71
C LEU A 43 4.99 1.64 -14.77
N PHE A 44 3.85 2.02 -14.20
CA PHE A 44 3.43 3.42 -14.17
C PHE A 44 4.32 4.28 -13.26
N SER A 45 4.91 3.69 -12.21
CA SER A 45 5.92 4.36 -11.38
C SER A 45 7.17 4.71 -12.20
N LEU A 46 7.65 3.78 -13.03
CA LEU A 46 8.74 4.04 -13.97
C LEU A 46 8.37 5.18 -14.92
N GLY A 47 7.17 5.15 -15.49
CA GLY A 47 6.68 6.20 -16.37
C GLY A 47 6.70 7.59 -15.71
N VAL A 48 6.24 7.70 -14.45
CA VAL A 48 6.27 8.95 -13.69
C VAL A 48 7.71 9.44 -13.48
N ILE A 49 8.64 8.54 -13.13
CA ILE A 49 10.06 8.88 -12.92
C ILE A 49 10.67 9.37 -14.22
N LEU A 50 10.52 8.61 -15.31
CA LEU A 50 11.08 8.99 -16.62
C LEU A 50 10.56 10.34 -17.13
N ILE A 51 9.25 10.61 -16.95
CA ILE A 51 8.66 11.92 -17.31
C ILE A 51 9.26 13.04 -16.44
N SER A 52 9.44 12.78 -15.14
CA SER A 52 10.04 13.77 -14.23
C SER A 52 11.50 14.05 -14.58
N ASP A 53 12.28 13.01 -14.87
CA ASP A 53 13.69 13.13 -15.23
C ASP A 53 13.86 13.85 -16.57
N LEU A 54 13.06 13.47 -17.58
CA LEU A 54 13.05 14.14 -18.88
C LEU A 54 12.68 15.60 -18.76
N PHE A 55 11.65 15.93 -17.98
CA PHE A 55 11.23 17.31 -17.74
C PHE A 55 12.39 18.13 -17.14
N LEU A 56 13.12 17.57 -16.19
CA LEU A 56 14.22 18.26 -15.53
C LEU A 56 15.41 18.47 -16.47
N VAL A 57 15.73 17.46 -17.31
CA VAL A 57 16.77 17.57 -18.34
C VAL A 57 16.43 18.67 -19.35
N VAL A 58 15.19 18.69 -19.86
CA VAL A 58 14.73 19.70 -20.82
C VAL A 58 14.74 21.11 -20.18
N LEU A 59 14.30 21.22 -18.93
CA LEU A 59 14.30 22.48 -18.20
C LEU A 59 15.71 23.05 -18.09
N ILE A 60 16.69 22.26 -17.65
CA ILE A 60 18.09 22.71 -17.52
C ILE A 60 18.70 23.03 -18.89
N TYR A 61 18.39 22.23 -19.92
CA TYR A 61 18.83 22.51 -21.28
C TYR A 61 18.36 23.90 -21.76
N MET A 62 17.09 24.24 -21.52
CA MET A 62 16.51 25.53 -21.92
C MET A 62 17.09 26.71 -21.13
N ILE A 63 17.42 26.51 -19.85
CA ILE A 63 17.90 27.57 -18.97
C ILE A 63 19.43 27.75 -19.08
N SER A 64 20.17 26.70 -19.45
CA SER A 64 21.65 26.73 -19.55
C SER A 64 22.24 27.97 -20.25
N PRO A 65 21.73 28.43 -21.42
CA PRO A 65 22.30 29.61 -22.07
C PRO A 65 22.19 30.88 -21.25
N ARG A 66 21.15 31.00 -20.40
CA ARG A 66 20.99 32.16 -19.51
C ARG A 66 21.86 32.05 -18.26
N LEU A 67 22.15 30.86 -17.77
CA LEU A 67 23.00 30.66 -16.60
C LEU A 67 24.43 31.14 -16.86
N VAL A 68 24.94 30.98 -18.09
CA VAL A 68 26.28 31.48 -18.49
C VAL A 68 26.42 33.00 -18.29
N THR A 69 25.34 33.77 -18.46
CA THR A 69 25.38 35.23 -18.31
C THR A 69 25.64 35.69 -16.88
N TYR A 70 25.42 34.80 -15.89
CA TYR A 70 25.68 35.10 -14.47
C TYR A 70 27.07 34.61 -14.04
N PHE A 71 27.40 33.36 -14.32
CA PHE A 71 28.70 32.75 -14.06
C PHE A 71 28.95 31.64 -15.09
N GLU A 72 30.13 31.56 -15.65
CA GLU A 72 30.53 30.60 -16.70
C GLU A 72 30.40 29.14 -16.23
N GLU A 73 30.60 28.85 -14.94
CA GLU A 73 30.57 27.50 -14.37
C GLU A 73 29.17 27.05 -13.94
N LEU A 74 28.20 27.95 -13.88
CA LEU A 74 26.86 27.67 -13.36
C LEU A 74 26.11 26.56 -14.16
N PRO A 75 26.17 26.56 -15.51
CA PRO A 75 25.56 25.45 -16.28
C PRO A 75 26.16 24.08 -15.97
N SER A 76 27.49 24.03 -15.83
CA SER A 76 28.18 22.76 -15.51
C SER A 76 27.74 22.20 -14.15
N ALA A 77 27.66 23.07 -13.15
CA ALA A 77 27.16 22.71 -11.83
C ALA A 77 25.70 22.22 -11.89
N ALA A 78 24.83 22.90 -12.66
CA ALA A 78 23.44 22.49 -12.84
C ALA A 78 23.33 21.14 -13.53
N TRP A 79 24.10 20.85 -14.56
CA TRP A 79 24.12 19.53 -15.22
C TRP A 79 24.62 18.43 -14.31
N ILE A 80 25.63 18.69 -13.47
CA ILE A 80 26.09 17.73 -12.46
C ILE A 80 24.97 17.41 -11.48
N MET A 81 24.22 18.41 -10.99
CA MET A 81 23.09 18.18 -10.09
C MET A 81 21.98 17.36 -10.73
N VAL A 82 21.64 17.63 -12.01
CA VAL A 82 20.66 16.82 -12.74
C VAL A 82 21.13 15.38 -12.90
N PHE A 83 22.39 15.19 -13.27
CA PHE A 83 22.97 13.85 -13.40
C PHE A 83 22.90 13.06 -12.09
N LEU A 84 23.28 13.69 -10.98
CA LEU A 84 23.18 13.07 -9.64
C LEU A 84 21.73 12.75 -9.26
N TYR A 85 20.79 13.64 -9.56
CA TYR A 85 19.37 13.40 -9.30
C TYR A 85 18.87 12.19 -10.10
N VAL A 86 19.12 12.11 -11.40
CA VAL A 86 18.71 10.99 -12.26
C VAL A 86 19.36 9.68 -11.78
N LEU A 87 20.61 9.72 -11.36
CA LEU A 87 21.29 8.55 -10.82
C LEU A 87 20.64 8.06 -9.50
N ILE A 88 20.30 8.98 -8.61
CA ILE A 88 19.65 8.66 -7.34
C ILE A 88 18.24 8.09 -7.56
N THR A 89 17.44 8.69 -8.46
CA THR A 89 16.07 8.24 -8.77
C THR A 89 16.09 6.86 -9.44
N THR A 90 17.03 6.63 -10.35
CA THR A 90 17.23 5.32 -11.00
C THR A 90 17.64 4.26 -9.99
N PHE A 91 18.61 4.55 -9.12
CA PHE A 91 19.05 3.62 -8.09
C PHE A 91 17.93 3.30 -7.09
N TRP A 92 17.18 4.32 -6.66
CA TRP A 92 16.01 4.15 -5.80
C TRP A 92 14.94 3.27 -6.45
N TYR A 93 14.67 3.47 -7.75
CA TYR A 93 13.69 2.65 -8.46
C TYR A 93 14.15 1.20 -8.63
N LEU A 94 15.43 0.97 -8.91
CA LEU A 94 15.99 -0.39 -8.97
C LEU A 94 15.87 -1.10 -7.62
N GLU A 95 16.15 -0.40 -6.52
CA GLU A 95 15.97 -0.95 -5.18
C GLU A 95 14.50 -1.29 -4.91
N LEU A 96 13.57 -0.42 -5.32
CA LEU A 96 12.12 -0.69 -5.23
C LEU A 96 11.75 -1.98 -5.97
N LEU A 97 12.23 -2.17 -7.20
CA LEU A 97 12.02 -3.39 -7.97
C LEU A 97 12.56 -4.62 -7.25
N ILE A 98 13.82 -4.59 -6.84
CA ILE A 98 14.49 -5.72 -6.18
C ILE A 98 13.77 -6.07 -4.87
N THR A 99 13.43 -5.07 -4.05
CA THR A 99 12.71 -5.27 -2.79
C THR A 99 11.33 -5.88 -3.02
N THR A 100 10.60 -5.42 -4.04
CA THR A 100 9.25 -5.91 -4.35
C THR A 100 9.24 -7.36 -4.84
N TYR A 101 10.24 -7.77 -5.66
CA TYR A 101 10.26 -9.12 -6.22
C TYR A 101 11.03 -10.13 -5.38
N ARG A 102 12.08 -9.71 -4.70
CA ARG A 102 12.91 -10.61 -3.88
C ARG A 102 12.53 -10.60 -2.40
N GLU A 103 11.66 -9.70 -1.97
CA GLU A 103 11.26 -9.50 -0.57
C GLU A 103 12.48 -9.37 0.38
N LYS A 104 13.59 -8.83 -0.17
CA LYS A 104 14.83 -8.56 0.56
C LYS A 104 15.10 -7.08 0.58
N ASN A 105 15.46 -6.58 1.76
CA ASN A 105 15.72 -5.18 2.00
C ASN A 105 17.19 -4.84 1.80
N PHE A 106 17.50 -3.79 1.04
CA PHE A 106 18.86 -3.36 0.77
C PHE A 106 19.21 -2.07 1.53
N PHE A 107 19.25 -0.93 0.88
CA PHE A 107 19.82 0.30 1.44
C PHE A 107 18.79 1.31 1.90
N PHE A 108 17.94 1.80 1.01
CA PHE A 108 16.98 2.88 1.32
C PHE A 108 15.83 2.43 2.21
N PHE A 109 15.34 1.20 2.03
CA PHE A 109 14.21 0.67 2.81
C PHE A 109 14.63 0.12 4.18
N LYS A 110 15.93 -0.08 4.44
CA LYS A 110 16.43 -0.62 5.72
C LYS A 110 16.23 0.34 6.89
N SER A 111 16.39 1.62 6.68
CA SER A 111 16.32 2.65 7.74
C SER A 111 14.94 3.24 7.93
N ARG A 112 14.07 3.15 6.93
CA ARG A 112 12.72 3.71 6.95
C ARG A 112 11.76 2.75 6.25
N PRO A 113 11.14 1.80 6.98
CA PRO A 113 10.25 0.80 6.40
C PRO A 113 9.00 1.38 5.73
N HIS A 114 8.78 2.67 5.88
CA HIS A 114 7.61 3.39 5.39
C HIS A 114 8.06 4.60 4.60
N PHE A 115 8.72 4.33 3.48
CA PHE A 115 8.90 5.40 2.49
C PHE A 115 7.49 5.79 2.03
N HIS A 116 7.13 7.06 2.25
CA HIS A 116 5.83 7.58 1.88
C HIS A 116 5.68 7.55 0.36
N PHE A 117 5.09 6.47 -0.16
CA PHE A 117 4.74 6.34 -1.58
C PHE A 117 3.53 7.19 -1.96
N GLU A 118 2.98 7.97 -1.01
CA GLU A 118 1.76 8.76 -1.25
C GLU A 118 1.88 9.67 -2.46
N TRP A 119 2.96 10.43 -2.54
CA TRP A 119 3.19 11.34 -3.65
C TRP A 119 3.33 10.60 -4.98
N LEU A 120 3.98 9.42 -4.97
CA LEU A 120 4.15 8.58 -6.15
C LEU A 120 2.81 7.93 -6.53
N TYR A 121 2.06 7.39 -5.56
CA TYR A 121 0.76 6.78 -5.80
C TYR A 121 -0.20 7.73 -6.52
N ILE A 122 -0.34 8.97 -6.04
CA ILE A 122 -1.22 9.97 -6.66
C ILE A 122 -0.83 10.25 -8.12
N LYS A 123 0.48 10.39 -8.39
CA LYS A 123 0.99 10.63 -9.75
C LYS A 123 0.78 9.41 -10.65
N VAL A 124 1.03 8.21 -10.12
CA VAL A 124 0.81 6.94 -10.82
C VAL A 124 -0.66 6.77 -11.19
N VAL A 125 -1.60 7.00 -10.28
CA VAL A 125 -3.04 6.93 -10.56
C VAL A 125 -3.43 7.91 -11.66
N LYS A 126 -2.96 9.17 -11.59
CA LYS A 126 -3.23 10.17 -12.64
C LYS A 126 -2.71 9.72 -14.00
N LEU A 127 -1.47 9.22 -14.05
CA LEU A 127 -0.89 8.74 -15.29
C LEU A 127 -1.64 7.52 -15.84
N ALA A 128 -1.93 6.53 -14.99
CA ALA A 128 -2.62 5.30 -15.38
C ALA A 128 -4.04 5.56 -15.90
N THR A 129 -4.77 6.50 -15.29
CA THR A 129 -6.11 6.87 -15.77
C THR A 129 -6.09 7.51 -17.16
N LEU A 130 -5.02 8.22 -17.53
CA LEU A 130 -4.85 8.72 -18.92
C LEU A 130 -4.73 7.59 -19.95
N PHE A 131 -4.25 6.41 -19.53
CA PHE A 131 -4.15 5.21 -20.36
C PHE A 131 -5.35 4.27 -20.19
N GLY A 132 -6.45 4.72 -19.56
CA GLY A 132 -7.67 3.94 -19.38
C GLY A 132 -7.59 2.84 -18.32
N VAL A 133 -6.55 2.84 -17.47
CA VAL A 133 -6.42 1.86 -16.38
C VAL A 133 -7.26 2.31 -15.19
N SER A 134 -8.08 1.40 -14.63
CA SER A 134 -8.93 1.71 -13.50
C SER A 134 -8.13 2.00 -12.22
N LYS A 135 -8.69 2.86 -11.35
CA LYS A 135 -8.08 3.17 -10.05
C LYS A 135 -7.97 1.94 -9.16
N ASP A 136 -8.93 1.03 -9.26
CA ASP A 136 -8.97 -0.19 -8.46
C ASP A 136 -7.83 -1.14 -8.83
N ASN A 137 -7.54 -1.27 -10.14
CA ASN A 137 -6.40 -2.06 -10.62
C ASN A 137 -5.07 -1.50 -10.09
N ILE A 138 -4.89 -0.18 -10.14
CA ILE A 138 -3.69 0.46 -9.59
C ILE A 138 -3.65 0.32 -8.06
N GLY A 139 -4.80 0.47 -7.39
CA GLY A 139 -4.92 0.30 -5.94
C GLY A 139 -4.49 -1.11 -5.49
N ASN A 140 -5.00 -2.16 -6.15
CA ASN A 140 -4.61 -3.54 -5.85
C ASN A 140 -3.13 -3.81 -6.12
N SER A 141 -2.61 -3.30 -7.25
CA SER A 141 -1.18 -3.42 -7.56
C SER A 141 -0.31 -2.72 -6.51
N PHE A 142 -0.71 -1.52 -6.07
CA PHE A 142 -0.05 -0.77 -5.01
C PHE A 142 -0.05 -1.52 -3.67
N VAL A 143 -1.20 -2.08 -3.26
CA VAL A 143 -1.31 -2.89 -2.03
C VAL A 143 -0.34 -4.06 -2.08
N LYS A 144 -0.26 -4.78 -3.20
CA LYS A 144 0.68 -5.90 -3.38
C LYS A 144 2.15 -5.48 -3.31
N VAL A 145 2.50 -4.30 -3.84
CA VAL A 145 3.86 -3.71 -3.72
C VAL A 145 4.14 -3.34 -2.27
N SER A 146 3.20 -2.66 -1.60
CA SER A 146 3.32 -2.29 -0.20
C SER A 146 3.48 -3.49 0.72
N ASN A 147 2.71 -4.56 0.48
CA ASN A 147 2.83 -5.83 1.21
C ASN A 147 4.22 -6.45 1.06
N ALA A 148 4.77 -6.47 -0.16
CA ALA A 148 6.11 -6.98 -0.40
C ALA A 148 7.19 -6.17 0.35
N ILE A 149 7.08 -4.85 0.37
CA ILE A 149 7.98 -3.98 1.12
C ILE A 149 7.83 -4.23 2.62
N SER A 150 6.60 -4.34 3.13
CA SER A 150 6.34 -4.64 4.54
C SER A 150 6.96 -5.98 4.95
N LYS A 151 6.84 -7.01 4.13
CA LYS A 151 7.48 -8.32 4.35
C LYS A 151 9.01 -8.25 4.30
N ALA A 152 9.56 -7.45 3.38
CA ALA A 152 11.01 -7.28 3.24
C ALA A 152 11.64 -6.52 4.41
N THR A 153 10.94 -5.52 4.95
CA THR A 153 11.50 -4.61 5.97
C THR A 153 11.35 -5.13 7.38
N LYS A 154 10.34 -5.95 7.64
CA LYS A 154 10.07 -6.47 8.96
C LYS A 154 10.47 -7.93 9.09
N LYS A 155 11.35 -8.21 10.07
CA LYS A 155 11.66 -9.58 10.45
C LYS A 155 10.55 -10.12 11.36
N PRO A 156 10.10 -11.37 11.15
CA PRO A 156 9.16 -12.02 12.06
C PRO A 156 9.70 -12.02 13.49
N ASN A 157 8.90 -11.58 14.45
CA ASN A 157 9.24 -11.61 15.86
C ASN A 157 8.13 -12.30 16.64
N LYS A 158 8.43 -13.41 17.31
CA LYS A 158 7.48 -14.24 18.05
C LYS A 158 6.67 -13.52 19.15
N SER A 159 7.11 -12.34 19.58
CA SER A 159 6.43 -11.54 20.61
C SER A 159 5.56 -10.42 20.04
N GLU A 160 5.16 -10.48 18.79
CA GLU A 160 4.42 -9.40 18.15
C GLU A 160 2.94 -9.41 18.53
N LYS A 161 2.43 -8.22 18.86
CA LYS A 161 1.00 -7.98 19.05
C LYS A 161 0.37 -7.69 17.69
N VAL A 162 -0.22 -8.71 17.08
CA VAL A 162 -0.82 -8.62 15.75
C VAL A 162 -2.32 -8.30 15.85
N LEU A 163 -2.75 -7.28 15.14
CA LEU A 163 -4.16 -6.89 15.04
C LEU A 163 -4.68 -7.21 13.63
N VAL A 164 -5.73 -8.01 13.55
CA VAL A 164 -6.47 -8.30 12.32
C VAL A 164 -7.73 -7.43 12.29
N LEU A 165 -7.83 -6.57 11.27
CA LEU A 165 -8.99 -5.72 11.05
C LEU A 165 -9.85 -6.29 9.93
N LEU A 166 -11.13 -6.53 10.22
CA LEU A 166 -12.09 -7.13 9.30
C LEU A 166 -13.19 -6.14 8.93
N PRO A 167 -13.65 -6.12 7.68
CA PRO A 167 -14.79 -5.31 7.28
C PRO A 167 -16.11 -5.98 7.72
N ARG A 168 -17.17 -5.18 7.85
CA ARG A 168 -18.50 -5.70 8.19
C ARG A 168 -19.18 -6.47 7.07
N CYS A 169 -18.72 -6.33 5.84
CA CYS A 169 -19.33 -6.95 4.67
C CYS A 169 -18.93 -8.42 4.46
N LEU A 170 -18.04 -8.98 5.28
CA LEU A 170 -17.71 -10.40 5.22
C LEU A 170 -18.91 -11.29 5.54
N THR A 171 -19.01 -12.44 4.86
CA THR A 171 -20.01 -13.46 5.17
C THR A 171 -19.82 -13.99 6.59
N LYS A 172 -20.91 -14.41 7.22
CA LYS A 172 -20.87 -14.98 8.58
C LYS A 172 -19.98 -16.24 8.63
N THR A 173 -19.95 -17.01 7.54
CA THR A 173 -19.13 -18.22 7.42
C THR A 173 -17.64 -17.88 7.45
N GLU A 174 -17.21 -16.88 6.67
CA GLU A 174 -15.81 -16.43 6.66
C GLU A 174 -15.41 -15.84 8.01
N LEU A 175 -16.29 -14.99 8.58
CA LEU A 175 -16.04 -14.41 9.90
C LEU A 175 -15.82 -15.50 10.97
N LYS A 176 -16.62 -16.57 10.96
CA LYS A 176 -16.46 -17.69 11.90
C LYS A 176 -15.10 -18.37 11.73
N LYS A 177 -14.71 -18.71 10.50
CA LYS A 177 -13.40 -19.31 10.22
C LYS A 177 -12.23 -18.44 10.68
N ILE A 178 -12.33 -17.11 10.48
CA ILE A 178 -11.29 -16.18 10.94
C ILE A 178 -11.25 -16.09 12.47
N MET A 179 -12.41 -16.18 13.14
CA MET A 179 -12.45 -16.23 14.60
C MET A 179 -11.83 -17.53 15.16
N ASP A 180 -11.87 -18.63 14.41
CA ASP A 180 -11.19 -19.86 14.79
C ASP A 180 -9.65 -19.67 14.79
N PHE A 181 -9.09 -18.83 13.92
CA PHE A 181 -7.66 -18.48 13.96
C PHE A 181 -7.24 -17.81 15.28
N LYS A 182 -8.14 -17.05 15.93
CA LYS A 182 -7.87 -16.45 17.24
C LYS A 182 -7.64 -17.51 18.34
N GLN A 183 -8.17 -18.72 18.18
CA GLN A 183 -7.94 -19.83 19.12
C GLN A 183 -6.59 -20.51 18.88
N ILE A 184 -6.06 -20.41 17.67
CA ILE A 184 -4.82 -21.08 17.25
C ILE A 184 -3.60 -20.14 17.38
N TYR A 185 -3.80 -18.85 17.06
CA TYR A 185 -2.73 -17.86 16.99
C TYR A 185 -2.94 -16.73 18.02
N PRO A 186 -1.88 -16.17 18.60
CA PRO A 186 -1.96 -15.05 19.55
C PRO A 186 -2.22 -13.72 18.81
N ILE A 187 -3.40 -13.58 18.26
CA ILE A 187 -3.83 -12.40 17.49
C ILE A 187 -5.06 -11.74 18.10
N GLU A 188 -5.18 -10.43 17.92
CA GLU A 188 -6.40 -9.69 18.19
C GLU A 188 -7.20 -9.52 16.89
N VAL A 189 -8.50 -9.82 16.92
CA VAL A 189 -9.39 -9.69 15.75
C VAL A 189 -10.47 -8.66 16.07
N CYS A 190 -10.61 -7.65 15.22
CA CYS A 190 -11.62 -6.60 15.36
C CYS A 190 -12.37 -6.36 14.06
N THR A 191 -13.70 -6.34 14.12
CA THR A 191 -14.54 -5.92 12.99
C THR A 191 -14.76 -4.41 13.04
N VAL A 192 -14.52 -3.73 11.93
CA VAL A 192 -14.61 -2.28 11.80
C VAL A 192 -15.55 -1.88 10.65
N SER A 193 -16.20 -0.73 10.78
CA SER A 193 -17.13 -0.21 9.76
C SER A 193 -16.49 0.82 8.82
N GLY A 194 -15.18 1.01 8.88
CA GLY A 194 -14.45 1.96 8.06
C GLY A 194 -13.16 2.44 8.70
N GLY A 195 -12.41 3.27 7.98
CA GLY A 195 -11.06 3.71 8.36
C GLY A 195 -10.98 4.47 9.68
N GLU A 196 -12.01 5.23 10.07
CA GLU A 196 -12.00 5.96 11.34
C GLU A 196 -12.00 5.01 12.55
N LEU A 197 -12.90 4.00 12.53
CA LEU A 197 -12.94 3.00 13.59
C LEU A 197 -11.68 2.13 13.60
N ALA A 198 -11.14 1.81 12.43
CA ALA A 198 -9.88 1.10 12.30
C ALA A 198 -8.74 1.87 13.00
N ARG A 199 -8.59 3.17 12.70
CA ARG A 199 -7.59 4.04 13.34
C ARG A 199 -7.79 4.13 14.86
N LYS A 200 -9.03 4.22 15.32
CA LYS A 200 -9.35 4.21 16.76
C LYS A 200 -8.87 2.91 17.42
N LYS A 201 -9.18 1.74 16.81
CA LYS A 201 -8.75 0.44 17.34
C LYS A 201 -7.23 0.28 17.36
N VAL A 202 -6.54 0.73 16.32
CA VAL A 202 -5.08 0.73 16.29
C VAL A 202 -4.48 1.59 17.43
N LYS A 203 -5.05 2.78 17.69
CA LYS A 203 -4.62 3.65 18.80
C LYS A 203 -4.87 3.05 20.18
N GLU A 204 -6.00 2.35 20.36
CA GLU A 204 -6.38 1.67 21.60
C GLU A 204 -5.47 0.46 21.88
N ILE A 205 -5.29 -0.39 20.89
CA ILE A 205 -4.60 -1.68 21.03
C ILE A 205 -3.08 -1.51 20.97
N LYS A 206 -2.58 -0.50 20.24
CA LYS A 206 -1.15 -0.25 19.98
C LYS A 206 -0.43 -1.50 19.49
N PRO A 207 -0.87 -2.09 18.36
CA PRO A 207 -0.26 -3.29 17.82
C PRO A 207 1.12 -3.00 17.26
N THR A 208 1.95 -4.03 17.11
CA THR A 208 3.25 -3.96 16.41
C THR A 208 3.10 -4.27 14.92
N ALA A 209 2.04 -5.00 14.54
CA ALA A 209 1.68 -5.31 13.17
C ALA A 209 0.16 -5.30 12.98
N VAL A 210 -0.29 -4.88 11.80
CA VAL A 210 -1.70 -4.86 11.41
C VAL A 210 -1.90 -5.65 10.13
N ILE A 211 -2.88 -6.53 10.13
CA ILE A 211 -3.39 -7.20 8.94
C ILE A 211 -4.77 -6.60 8.66
N GLY A 212 -4.90 -5.90 7.56
CA GLY A 212 -6.18 -5.29 7.16
C GLY A 212 -6.84 -6.12 6.05
N VAL A 213 -8.06 -6.60 6.29
CA VAL A 213 -8.92 -7.16 5.25
C VAL A 213 -9.94 -6.10 4.88
N ALA A 214 -9.94 -5.64 3.63
CA ALA A 214 -10.89 -4.64 3.15
C ALA A 214 -10.88 -4.55 1.61
N CYS A 215 -11.74 -3.70 1.04
CA CYS A 215 -11.64 -3.34 -0.37
C CYS A 215 -10.35 -2.54 -0.62
N GLU A 216 -9.90 -2.52 -1.88
CA GLU A 216 -8.65 -1.86 -2.29
C GLU A 216 -8.58 -0.38 -1.89
N ARG A 217 -9.69 0.35 -1.96
CA ARG A 217 -9.78 1.76 -1.55
C ARG A 217 -9.43 1.95 -0.08
N ASP A 218 -10.06 1.15 0.78
CA ASP A 218 -9.85 1.24 2.23
C ASP A 218 -8.46 0.75 2.62
N LEU A 219 -7.93 -0.27 1.90
CA LEU A 219 -6.55 -0.73 2.09
C LEU A 219 -5.53 0.34 1.72
N VAL A 220 -5.69 0.98 0.56
CA VAL A 220 -4.81 2.08 0.13
C VAL A 220 -4.86 3.22 1.14
N ALA A 221 -6.05 3.63 1.57
CA ALA A 221 -6.21 4.67 2.59
C ALA A 221 -5.54 4.26 3.91
N GLY A 222 -5.79 3.04 4.39
CA GLY A 222 -5.22 2.52 5.63
C GLY A 222 -3.69 2.43 5.59
N ILE A 223 -3.10 1.95 4.50
CA ILE A 223 -1.64 1.88 4.31
C ILE A 223 -1.02 3.27 4.36
N ARG A 224 -1.66 4.26 3.73
CA ARG A 224 -1.20 5.65 3.72
C ARG A 224 -1.29 6.31 5.11
N ASP A 225 -2.34 6.05 5.85
CA ASP A 225 -2.61 6.67 7.16
C ASP A 225 -1.68 6.18 8.27
N VAL A 226 -1.09 5.01 8.12
CA VAL A 226 -0.29 4.37 9.20
C VAL A 226 1.03 5.06 9.46
N GLY A 227 1.55 5.81 8.49
CA GLY A 227 2.70 6.70 8.67
C GLY A 227 3.98 6.08 9.21
N GLY A 228 4.12 4.76 9.14
CA GLY A 228 5.40 4.12 9.42
C GLY A 228 5.66 3.61 10.83
N ASN A 229 4.71 3.70 11.72
CA ASN A 229 4.93 3.29 13.10
C ASN A 229 4.87 1.78 13.33
N PHE A 230 4.21 1.04 12.45
CA PHE A 230 4.08 -0.42 12.50
C PHE A 230 3.89 -1.02 11.10
N SER A 231 4.13 -2.32 10.97
CA SER A 231 3.98 -3.03 9.69
C SER A 231 2.51 -3.24 9.37
N VAL A 232 2.11 -2.94 8.12
CA VAL A 232 0.76 -3.19 7.63
C VAL A 232 0.84 -4.11 6.41
N ILE A 233 0.02 -5.16 6.43
CA ILE A 233 -0.26 -6.00 5.26
C ILE A 233 -1.75 -5.91 4.98
N GLY A 234 -2.10 -5.55 3.75
CA GLY A 234 -3.48 -5.48 3.27
C GLY A 234 -3.84 -6.71 2.44
N ILE A 235 -4.95 -7.35 2.77
CA ILE A 235 -5.52 -8.46 2.01
C ILE A 235 -6.83 -7.99 1.39
N PRO A 236 -6.92 -7.89 0.06
CA PRO A 236 -8.14 -7.44 -0.60
C PRO A 236 -9.26 -8.48 -0.45
N ASN A 237 -10.46 -8.01 -0.12
CA ASN A 237 -11.62 -8.87 -0.08
C ASN A 237 -12.14 -9.20 -1.49
N ILE A 238 -12.72 -10.40 -1.63
CA ILE A 238 -13.36 -10.89 -2.86
C ILE A 238 -14.83 -10.50 -2.80
N ARG A 239 -15.37 -9.93 -3.87
CA ARG A 239 -16.70 -9.31 -3.92
C ARG A 239 -17.63 -10.02 -4.93
N PRO A 240 -17.97 -11.31 -4.75
CA PRO A 240 -18.74 -12.07 -5.74
C PRO A 240 -20.15 -11.52 -5.98
N ASN A 241 -20.72 -10.83 -4.99
CA ASN A 241 -22.08 -10.29 -5.03
C ASN A 241 -22.11 -8.76 -5.17
N GLY A 242 -20.97 -8.15 -5.56
CA GLY A 242 -20.81 -6.72 -5.69
C GLY A 242 -20.25 -6.03 -4.44
N PRO A 243 -20.04 -4.73 -4.53
CA PRO A 243 -19.44 -3.94 -3.47
C PRO A 243 -20.21 -4.03 -2.15
N CYS A 244 -19.49 -4.19 -1.05
CA CYS A 244 -20.02 -4.17 0.32
C CYS A 244 -21.13 -5.22 0.63
N LYS A 245 -21.21 -6.31 -0.15
CA LYS A 245 -22.24 -7.34 0.04
C LYS A 245 -21.63 -8.75 0.05
N ASP A 246 -21.79 -9.45 1.18
CA ASP A 246 -21.41 -10.85 1.34
C ASP A 246 -20.03 -11.17 0.72
N THR A 247 -19.04 -10.41 1.15
CA THR A 247 -17.68 -10.54 0.64
C THR A 247 -16.96 -11.71 1.28
N ASN A 248 -15.96 -12.24 0.57
CA ASN A 248 -15.10 -13.32 1.03
C ASN A 248 -13.65 -12.80 1.16
N VAL A 249 -12.79 -13.62 1.72
CA VAL A 249 -11.34 -13.36 1.80
C VAL A 249 -10.59 -14.64 1.47
N ASP A 250 -9.39 -14.49 0.93
CA ASP A 250 -8.47 -15.62 0.79
C ASP A 250 -7.95 -16.00 2.19
N LEU A 251 -8.50 -17.09 2.74
CA LEU A 251 -8.16 -17.56 4.09
C LEU A 251 -6.75 -18.13 4.15
N GLU A 252 -6.24 -18.69 3.05
CA GLU A 252 -4.88 -19.23 2.98
C GLU A 252 -3.88 -18.06 3.04
N GLU A 253 -4.09 -17.00 2.23
CA GLU A 253 -3.27 -15.78 2.29
C GLU A 253 -3.33 -15.12 3.68
N LEU A 254 -4.50 -15.10 4.30
CA LEU A 254 -4.67 -14.55 5.65
C LEU A 254 -3.90 -15.36 6.69
N GLU A 255 -4.03 -16.68 6.67
CA GLU A 255 -3.34 -17.58 7.60
C GLU A 255 -1.81 -17.49 7.42
N ASP A 256 -1.33 -17.51 6.18
CA ASP A 256 0.10 -17.35 5.87
C ASP A 256 0.65 -15.99 6.35
N THR A 257 -0.14 -14.95 6.23
CA THR A 257 0.23 -13.62 6.74
C THR A 257 0.26 -13.59 8.26
N ILE A 258 -0.65 -14.28 8.94
CA ILE A 258 -0.63 -14.45 10.40
C ILE A 258 0.63 -15.22 10.81
N LYS A 259 0.91 -16.36 10.17
CA LYS A 259 2.12 -17.16 10.42
C LYS A 259 3.41 -16.37 10.20
N PHE A 260 3.42 -15.50 9.19
CA PHE A 260 4.57 -14.62 8.94
C PHE A 260 4.91 -13.74 10.15
N TYR A 261 3.91 -13.23 10.86
CA TYR A 261 4.13 -12.35 12.02
C TYR A 261 4.34 -13.11 13.33
N VAL A 262 3.53 -14.13 13.61
CA VAL A 262 3.54 -14.81 14.92
C VAL A 262 4.29 -16.15 14.93
N GLY A 263 4.66 -16.65 13.76
CA GLY A 263 5.26 -17.98 13.57
C GLY A 263 4.22 -19.09 13.46
N ASP A 264 4.66 -20.28 13.03
CA ASP A 264 3.80 -21.46 12.95
C ASP A 264 3.72 -22.15 14.33
N PRO A 265 2.52 -22.35 14.89
CA PRO A 265 2.35 -23.01 16.19
C PRO A 265 2.87 -24.46 16.16
N LYS A 266 2.86 -25.14 15.02
CA LYS A 266 3.41 -26.50 14.88
C LYS A 266 4.92 -26.57 15.09
N ASN A 267 5.64 -25.49 14.87
CA ASN A 267 7.09 -25.37 15.10
C ASN A 267 7.42 -24.89 16.52
N GLN A 268 6.44 -24.65 17.38
CA GLN A 268 6.63 -24.18 18.74
C GLN A 268 6.60 -25.30 19.77
N SER A 269 6.17 -26.52 19.40
CA SER A 269 6.31 -27.72 20.23
C SER A 269 7.72 -28.32 20.03
N GLY A 270 8.74 -27.62 20.54
CA GLY A 270 10.02 -28.25 20.82
C GLY A 270 9.85 -29.27 21.94
N PRO A 271 10.73 -30.30 22.05
CA PRO A 271 10.56 -31.38 23.03
C PRO A 271 10.47 -30.78 24.43
N VAL A 272 9.41 -31.14 25.13
CA VAL A 272 9.35 -31.01 26.58
C VAL A 272 10.51 -31.85 27.10
N VAL A 273 11.57 -31.18 27.56
CA VAL A 273 12.66 -31.85 28.30
C VAL A 273 12.09 -32.09 29.70
N ASP A 274 11.75 -33.34 29.97
CA ASP A 274 11.46 -33.85 31.30
C ASP A 274 12.68 -33.69 32.21
#